data_2eee025b8a870d5cce71a808a4cba50d
#
_entry.id   2eee025b8a870d5cce71a808a4cba50d
#
_cell.length_a   1.000
_cell.length_b   1.000
_cell.length_c   1.000
_cell.angle_alpha   90.00
_cell.angle_beta   90.00
_cell.angle_gamma   90.00
#
_symmetry.space_group_name_H-M   'P 1'
#
loop_
_entity.id
_entity.type
_entity.pdbx_description
1 polymer ?
#
loop_
_entity_poly.entity_id
_entity_poly.type
_entity_poly.pdbx_seq_one_letter_code
_entity_poly.pdbx_strand_id
1 'polypeptide(L)'
;MIKNTISSSILICIALFTLASCGDKQSKASPEQSVQPQEKFAWKLVTSWPKNFPGLGMAPEKFANYVNAMSNGRLTVKVYGAGELVPGFEVFDAVSQGTVQMGHSGSYYWKGKIPASPIFSAIPFGMTATEFNAWLHYGGGMELWQELYKPFGIKPMPGGNSGAQFGGWFKKEINSVADLQGLKMRIPGLA
;
A
#
# COMPACT_ATOMS: atom_id res chain seq x y z
N MET A 1 41.03 69.60 -11.33
CA MET A 1 40.73 70.93 -10.75
C MET A 1 39.80 70.76 -9.59
N ILE A 2 40.26 71.27 -8.46
CA ILE A 2 39.54 71.66 -7.25
C ILE A 2 39.11 70.52 -6.33
N LYS A 3 39.94 70.10 -5.34
CA LYS A 3 40.33 70.74 -4.04
C LYS A 3 39.19 70.67 -3.00
N ASN A 4 39.48 69.83 -1.96
CA ASN A 4 39.56 70.26 -0.51
C ASN A 4 38.23 70.76 0.09
N THR A 5 37.86 70.32 1.28
CA THR A 5 38.43 70.52 2.62
C THR A 5 37.67 69.77 3.64
N ILE A 6 38.23 68.85 4.49
CA ILE A 6 38.60 69.14 5.89
C ILE A 6 37.52 69.76 6.75
N SER A 7 37.11 69.03 7.77
CA SER A 7 37.08 69.47 9.18
C SER A 7 36.55 68.27 10.00
N SER A 8 37.32 67.47 10.70
CA SER A 8 37.96 67.79 12.02
C SER A 8 37.03 68.51 13.00
N SER A 9 36.57 67.71 13.90
CA SER A 9 36.04 68.00 15.24
C SER A 9 34.86 67.03 15.46
N ILE A 10 34.81 66.06 16.35
CA ILE A 10 35.02 66.18 17.80
C ILE A 10 35.29 64.80 18.35
N LEU A 11 36.49 64.58 18.79
CA LEU A 11 36.77 63.76 19.95
C LEU A 11 36.02 64.33 21.16
N ILE A 12 35.71 63.42 22.11
CA ILE A 12 35.15 63.67 23.44
C ILE A 12 33.69 63.30 23.54
N CYS A 13 33.49 62.00 23.87
CA CYS A 13 32.63 61.53 24.94
C CYS A 13 32.85 60.04 25.13
N ILE A 14 34.09 59.68 25.46
CA ILE A 14 34.41 58.44 26.16
C ILE A 14 34.27 58.76 27.62
N ALA A 15 33.41 58.07 28.29
CA ALA A 15 33.41 57.64 29.66
C ALA A 15 32.02 57.78 30.28
N LEU A 16 31.69 56.74 31.04
CA LEU A 16 30.52 56.62 31.90
C LEU A 16 29.27 56.04 31.24
N PHE A 17 29.31 54.69 31.03
CA PHE A 17 28.17 53.87 31.37
C PHE A 17 28.62 52.37 31.45
N THR A 18 29.53 52.08 32.38
CA THR A 18 29.65 50.78 32.97
C THR A 18 28.88 50.77 34.26
N LEU A 19 28.04 49.85 34.44
CA LEU A 19 27.31 49.38 35.63
C LEU A 19 25.80 49.51 35.45
N ALA A 20 25.22 48.43 35.05
CA ALA A 20 24.02 47.84 35.57
C ALA A 20 23.40 46.94 34.50
N SER A 21 23.77 45.68 34.44
CA SER A 21 22.87 44.67 33.92
C SER A 21 23.22 43.32 34.53
N CYS A 22 22.89 43.15 35.78
CA CYS A 22 22.33 41.88 36.22
C CYS A 22 20.88 41.91 35.77
N GLY A 23 20.64 41.49 34.59
CA GLY A 23 19.32 41.31 33.99
C GLY A 23 19.10 39.82 33.74
N ASP A 24 18.13 39.25 34.39
CA ASP A 24 17.55 37.96 34.26
C ASP A 24 17.78 37.32 32.87
N LYS A 25 18.34 36.12 32.88
CA LYS A 25 18.14 35.18 31.79
C LYS A 25 16.65 34.82 31.70
N GLN A 26 15.90 35.68 31.10
CA GLN A 26 14.61 35.30 30.54
C GLN A 26 14.90 34.29 29.43
N SER A 27 14.86 33.03 29.79
CA SER A 27 14.75 31.92 28.87
C SER A 27 13.61 32.28 27.94
N LYS A 28 13.92 32.69 26.71
CA LYS A 28 12.93 32.73 25.64
C LYS A 28 12.45 31.33 25.48
N ALA A 29 11.31 31.05 26.08
CA ALA A 29 10.53 29.86 25.74
C ALA A 29 10.38 29.87 24.21
N SER A 30 10.97 28.89 23.54
CA SER A 30 10.68 28.61 22.15
C SER A 30 9.16 28.53 22.04
N PRO A 31 8.56 29.12 21.01
CA PRO A 31 7.12 28.97 20.83
C PRO A 31 6.86 27.48 20.81
N GLU A 32 6.08 27.00 21.76
CA GLU A 32 5.49 25.67 21.73
C GLU A 32 4.78 25.57 20.38
N GLN A 33 5.38 24.83 19.45
CA GLN A 33 4.73 24.47 18.22
C GLN A 33 3.48 23.70 18.66
N SER A 34 2.33 24.33 18.56
CA SER A 34 1.05 23.68 18.73
C SER A 34 1.02 22.51 17.74
N VAL A 35 1.27 21.32 18.23
CA VAL A 35 1.12 20.09 17.45
C VAL A 35 -0.35 19.99 17.11
N GLN A 36 -0.68 20.42 15.89
CA GLN A 36 -2.05 20.25 15.40
C GLN A 36 -2.41 18.76 15.48
N PRO A 37 -3.61 18.40 15.96
CA PRO A 37 -4.04 17.01 16.01
C PRO A 37 -3.92 16.39 14.63
N GLN A 38 -3.03 15.41 14.47
CA GLN A 38 -2.91 14.70 13.20
C GLN A 38 -4.18 13.87 12.96
N GLU A 39 -4.77 14.03 11.80
CA GLU A 39 -5.93 13.25 11.38
C GLU A 39 -5.63 11.75 11.42
N LYS A 40 -6.54 10.97 11.99
CA LYS A 40 -6.42 9.51 12.11
C LYS A 40 -7.43 8.83 11.21
N PHE A 41 -6.99 7.77 10.56
CA PHE A 41 -7.79 6.96 9.66
C PHE A 41 -7.92 5.53 10.17
N ALA A 42 -9.12 4.97 10.09
CA ALA A 42 -9.39 3.58 10.42
C ALA A 42 -10.01 2.88 9.20
N TRP A 43 -9.27 2.00 8.58
CA TRP A 43 -9.69 1.30 7.37
C TRP A 43 -10.03 -0.16 7.67
N LYS A 44 -10.92 -0.72 6.85
CA LYS A 44 -11.28 -2.13 6.85
C LYS A 44 -10.68 -2.78 5.61
N LEU A 45 -10.04 -3.95 5.82
CA LEU A 45 -9.54 -4.81 4.77
C LEU A 45 -10.27 -6.15 4.86
N VAL A 46 -10.94 -6.57 3.79
CA VAL A 46 -11.55 -7.90 3.67
C VAL A 46 -10.70 -8.79 2.78
N THR A 47 -10.62 -10.07 3.08
CA THR A 47 -9.83 -11.02 2.28
C THR A 47 -10.66 -12.23 1.85
N SER A 48 -10.30 -12.80 0.70
CA SER A 48 -10.93 -14.02 0.18
C SER A 48 -10.48 -15.29 0.90
N TRP A 49 -9.54 -15.20 1.82
CA TRP A 49 -8.99 -16.34 2.56
C TRP A 49 -9.24 -16.22 4.06
N PRO A 50 -9.30 -17.35 4.78
CA PRO A 50 -9.39 -17.33 6.24
C PRO A 50 -8.15 -16.65 6.85
N LYS A 51 -8.32 -16.05 8.03
CA LYS A 51 -7.18 -15.58 8.84
C LYS A 51 -6.23 -16.74 9.13
N ASN A 52 -4.95 -16.41 9.27
CA ASN A 52 -3.88 -17.37 9.55
C ASN A 52 -3.67 -18.45 8.48
N PHE A 53 -4.36 -18.38 7.34
CA PHE A 53 -4.04 -19.24 6.22
C PHE A 53 -2.61 -18.97 5.73
N PRO A 54 -1.75 -19.99 5.63
CA PRO A 54 -0.36 -19.80 5.27
C PRO A 54 -0.18 -18.96 3.99
N GLY A 55 0.68 -17.95 4.05
CA GLY A 55 0.88 -16.99 2.97
C GLY A 55 -0.28 -16.01 2.79
N LEU A 56 -1.34 -16.44 2.15
CA LEU A 56 -2.44 -15.56 1.70
C LEU A 56 -3.28 -14.98 2.83
N GLY A 57 -3.48 -15.69 3.92
CA GLY A 57 -4.23 -15.18 5.08
C GLY A 57 -3.35 -14.37 6.03
N MET A 58 -2.04 -14.66 6.07
CA MET A 58 -1.08 -13.96 6.96
C MET A 58 -0.58 -12.64 6.36
N ALA A 59 -0.50 -12.53 5.04
CA ALA A 59 0.04 -11.36 4.36
C ALA A 59 -0.74 -10.07 4.69
N PRO A 60 -2.08 -10.03 4.65
CA PRO A 60 -2.83 -8.82 5.00
C PRO A 60 -2.67 -8.40 6.46
N GLU A 61 -2.50 -9.34 7.39
CA GLU A 61 -2.23 -9.03 8.80
C GLU A 61 -0.85 -8.36 8.97
N LYS A 62 0.18 -8.89 8.30
CA LYS A 62 1.51 -8.27 8.31
C LYS A 62 1.47 -6.88 7.70
N PHE A 63 0.77 -6.71 6.57
CA PHE A 63 0.58 -5.41 5.93
C PHE A 63 -0.07 -4.42 6.90
N ALA A 64 -1.17 -4.80 7.56
CA ALA A 64 -1.87 -3.95 8.52
C ALA A 64 -0.95 -3.51 9.67
N ASN A 65 -0.15 -4.44 10.21
CA ASN A 65 0.82 -4.15 11.27
C ASN A 65 1.90 -3.16 10.82
N TYR A 66 2.45 -3.34 9.60
CA TYR A 66 3.44 -2.41 9.05
C TYR A 66 2.86 -1.02 8.82
N VAL A 67 1.67 -0.92 8.23
CA VAL A 67 1.01 0.37 8.00
C VAL A 67 0.76 1.11 9.32
N ASN A 68 0.28 0.41 10.35
CA ASN A 68 0.06 0.99 11.67
C ASN A 68 1.37 1.51 12.28
N ALA A 69 2.44 0.70 12.24
CA ALA A 69 3.74 1.09 12.77
C ALA A 69 4.36 2.27 12.00
N MET A 70 4.39 2.19 10.66
CA MET A 70 5.00 3.22 9.81
C MET A 70 4.25 4.55 9.86
N SER A 71 2.93 4.53 10.08
CA SER A 71 2.11 5.73 10.21
C SER A 71 2.09 6.30 11.63
N ASN A 72 2.81 5.70 12.57
CA ASN A 72 2.72 6.01 14.00
C ASN A 72 1.26 6.02 14.52
N GLY A 73 0.49 5.02 14.09
CA GLY A 73 -0.90 4.84 14.48
C GLY A 73 -1.89 5.82 13.81
N ARG A 74 -1.44 6.63 12.85
CA ARG A 74 -2.33 7.52 12.09
C ARG A 74 -3.27 6.77 11.16
N LEU A 75 -2.81 5.69 10.55
CA LEU A 75 -3.62 4.80 9.74
C LEU A 75 -3.63 3.41 10.38
N THR A 76 -4.79 2.97 10.83
CA THR A 76 -5.02 1.61 11.31
C THR A 76 -5.82 0.84 10.28
N VAL A 77 -5.43 -0.41 10.02
CA VAL A 77 -6.14 -1.30 9.10
C VAL A 77 -6.60 -2.52 9.88
N LYS A 78 -7.92 -2.72 9.96
CA LYS A 78 -8.51 -3.91 10.57
C LYS A 78 -8.78 -4.95 9.49
N VAL A 79 -8.18 -6.13 9.63
CA VAL A 79 -8.33 -7.24 8.69
C VAL A 79 -9.52 -8.13 9.10
N TYR A 80 -10.31 -8.51 8.12
CA TYR A 80 -11.43 -9.44 8.24
C TYR A 80 -11.20 -10.61 7.28
N GLY A 81 -11.16 -11.83 7.80
CA GLY A 81 -11.06 -13.05 7.03
C GLY A 81 -12.32 -13.33 6.20
N ALA A 82 -12.22 -14.29 5.28
CA ALA A 82 -13.34 -14.71 4.47
C ALA A 82 -14.54 -15.12 5.34
N GLY A 83 -15.70 -14.54 5.07
CA GLY A 83 -16.94 -14.81 5.83
C GLY A 83 -17.11 -14.05 7.14
N GLU A 84 -16.12 -13.26 7.59
CA GLU A 84 -16.26 -12.46 8.82
C GLU A 84 -17.10 -11.19 8.59
N LEU A 85 -16.93 -10.51 7.47
CA LEU A 85 -17.66 -9.30 7.12
C LEU A 85 -18.41 -9.46 5.81
N VAL A 86 -17.76 -10.07 4.81
CA VAL A 86 -18.36 -10.42 3.51
C VAL A 86 -17.90 -11.82 3.10
N PRO A 87 -18.66 -12.54 2.27
CA PRO A 87 -18.20 -13.77 1.64
C PRO A 87 -16.91 -13.55 0.84
N GLY A 88 -16.02 -14.54 0.81
CA GLY A 88 -14.69 -14.38 0.19
C GLY A 88 -14.71 -14.02 -1.29
N PHE A 89 -15.78 -14.36 -2.03
CA PHE A 89 -15.93 -14.00 -3.44
C PHE A 89 -16.62 -12.64 -3.67
N GLU A 90 -17.06 -11.97 -2.61
CA GLU A 90 -17.68 -10.63 -2.68
C GLU A 90 -16.72 -9.49 -2.32
N VAL A 91 -15.45 -9.82 -2.11
CA VAL A 91 -14.39 -8.83 -1.78
C VAL A 91 -14.34 -7.70 -2.81
N PHE A 92 -14.41 -8.04 -4.10
CA PHE A 92 -14.41 -7.05 -5.17
C PHE A 92 -15.58 -6.07 -5.07
N ASP A 93 -16.78 -6.60 -4.87
CA ASP A 93 -18.00 -5.79 -4.78
C ASP A 93 -17.97 -4.88 -3.55
N ALA A 94 -17.53 -5.41 -2.41
CA ALA A 94 -17.42 -4.64 -1.18
C ALA A 94 -16.48 -3.43 -1.31
N VAL A 95 -15.36 -3.58 -2.04
CA VAL A 95 -14.42 -2.48 -2.31
C VAL A 95 -14.99 -1.53 -3.35
N SER A 96 -15.50 -2.06 -4.47
CA SER A 96 -16.05 -1.26 -5.57
C SER A 96 -17.22 -0.38 -5.13
N GLN A 97 -18.05 -0.87 -4.19
CA GLN A 97 -19.18 -0.12 -3.62
C GLN A 97 -18.77 0.79 -2.45
N GLY A 98 -17.50 0.79 -2.04
CA GLY A 98 -17.02 1.59 -0.93
C GLY A 98 -17.44 1.11 0.46
N THR A 99 -18.02 -0.09 0.58
CA THR A 99 -18.39 -0.68 1.88
C THR A 99 -17.17 -0.90 2.78
N VAL A 100 -16.04 -1.20 2.17
CA VAL A 100 -14.72 -1.30 2.80
C VAL A 100 -13.67 -0.56 1.96
N GLN A 101 -12.58 -0.16 2.59
CA GLN A 101 -11.52 0.61 1.92
C GLN A 101 -10.55 -0.28 1.15
N MET A 102 -10.38 -1.54 1.57
CA MET A 102 -9.37 -2.43 1.00
C MET A 102 -9.90 -3.86 0.85
N GLY A 103 -9.40 -4.54 -0.18
CA GLY A 103 -9.62 -5.96 -0.41
C GLY A 103 -8.32 -6.69 -0.72
N HIS A 104 -8.18 -7.91 -0.23
CA HIS A 104 -7.08 -8.81 -0.57
C HIS A 104 -7.63 -10.09 -1.18
N SER A 105 -7.31 -10.33 -2.47
CA SER A 105 -7.91 -11.41 -3.24
C SER A 105 -7.10 -11.73 -4.50
N GLY A 106 -7.53 -12.74 -5.25
CA GLY A 106 -6.98 -13.07 -6.56
C GLY A 106 -7.83 -12.50 -7.69
N SER A 107 -7.21 -11.80 -8.64
CA SER A 107 -7.92 -11.18 -9.77
C SER A 107 -8.75 -12.18 -10.60
N TYR A 108 -8.37 -13.44 -10.65
CA TYR A 108 -9.10 -14.48 -11.41
C TYR A 108 -10.52 -14.74 -10.89
N TYR A 109 -10.84 -14.34 -9.66
CA TYR A 109 -12.21 -14.53 -9.13
C TYR A 109 -13.24 -13.65 -9.84
N TRP A 110 -12.80 -12.59 -10.49
CA TRP A 110 -13.68 -11.63 -11.16
C TRP A 110 -13.82 -11.85 -12.67
N LYS A 111 -13.35 -12.95 -13.23
CA LYS A 111 -13.41 -13.18 -14.69
C LYS A 111 -14.83 -13.04 -15.26
N GLY A 112 -15.85 -13.30 -14.47
CA GLY A 112 -17.26 -13.10 -14.87
C GLY A 112 -17.68 -11.64 -15.00
N LYS A 113 -16.98 -10.71 -14.35
CA LYS A 113 -17.22 -9.27 -14.39
C LYS A 113 -16.20 -8.56 -15.27
N ILE A 114 -14.97 -9.01 -15.21
CA ILE A 114 -13.81 -8.46 -15.92
C ILE A 114 -13.09 -9.64 -16.60
N PRO A 115 -13.41 -9.97 -17.86
CA PRO A 115 -12.84 -11.16 -18.53
C PRO A 115 -11.31 -11.19 -18.58
N ALA A 116 -10.65 -10.03 -18.62
CA ALA A 116 -9.19 -9.91 -18.63
C ALA A 116 -8.55 -9.97 -17.23
N SER A 117 -9.33 -9.97 -16.14
CA SER A 117 -8.78 -9.95 -14.78
C SER A 117 -7.86 -11.12 -14.43
N PRO A 118 -8.03 -12.36 -14.94
CA PRO A 118 -7.13 -13.48 -14.66
C PRO A 118 -5.69 -13.22 -15.11
N ILE A 119 -5.46 -12.37 -16.12
CA ILE A 119 -4.12 -12.02 -16.62
C ILE A 119 -3.24 -11.46 -15.51
N PHE A 120 -3.83 -10.77 -14.54
CA PHE A 120 -3.12 -10.19 -13.40
C PHE A 120 -3.01 -11.13 -12.20
N SER A 121 -3.18 -12.42 -12.39
CA SER A 121 -3.13 -13.40 -11.31
C SER A 121 -2.51 -14.73 -11.76
N ALA A 122 -3.25 -15.55 -12.50
CA ALA A 122 -2.83 -16.90 -12.87
C ALA A 122 -3.24 -17.24 -14.31
N ILE A 123 -2.23 -17.47 -15.15
CA ILE A 123 -2.40 -17.96 -16.53
C ILE A 123 -1.62 -19.27 -16.62
N PRO A 124 -2.23 -20.37 -17.12
CA PRO A 124 -1.48 -21.57 -17.40
C PRO A 124 -0.32 -21.30 -18.34
N PHE A 125 0.87 -21.84 -18.01
CA PHE A 125 2.12 -21.61 -18.76
C PHE A 125 2.55 -20.13 -18.90
N GLY A 126 2.01 -19.25 -18.03
CA GLY A 126 2.36 -17.84 -18.00
C GLY A 126 3.69 -17.57 -17.32
N MET A 127 3.90 -16.31 -16.99
CA MET A 127 5.13 -15.81 -16.36
C MET A 127 5.37 -16.45 -14.99
N THR A 128 6.63 -16.68 -14.66
CA THR A 128 7.05 -16.96 -13.28
C THR A 128 6.78 -15.75 -12.37
N ALA A 129 6.85 -15.93 -11.05
CA ALA A 129 6.65 -14.84 -10.09
C ALA A 129 7.60 -13.66 -10.35
N THR A 130 8.87 -13.93 -10.68
CA THR A 130 9.88 -12.92 -10.96
C THR A 130 9.57 -12.15 -12.25
N GLU A 131 9.26 -12.87 -13.31
CA GLU A 131 8.89 -12.27 -14.60
C GLU A 131 7.61 -11.44 -14.49
N PHE A 132 6.62 -11.95 -13.76
CA PHE A 132 5.37 -11.25 -13.53
C PHE A 132 5.58 -9.94 -12.74
N ASN A 133 6.41 -9.96 -11.70
CA ASN A 133 6.77 -8.74 -10.98
C ASN A 133 7.53 -7.76 -11.86
N ALA A 134 8.46 -8.23 -12.70
CA ALA A 134 9.18 -7.39 -13.65
C ALA A 134 8.22 -6.76 -14.66
N TRP A 135 7.28 -7.53 -15.20
CA TRP A 135 6.26 -7.01 -16.11
C TRP A 135 5.36 -5.97 -15.43
N LEU A 136 4.88 -6.25 -14.22
CA LEU A 136 4.05 -5.29 -13.48
C LEU A 136 4.76 -3.96 -13.26
N HIS A 137 6.03 -3.98 -12.83
CA HIS A 137 6.73 -2.76 -12.42
C HIS A 137 7.48 -2.04 -13.55
N TYR A 138 7.87 -2.75 -14.62
CA TYR A 138 8.72 -2.22 -15.67
C TYR A 138 8.20 -2.49 -17.08
N GLY A 139 7.20 -3.33 -17.24
CA GLY A 139 6.67 -3.76 -18.54
C GLY A 139 5.27 -3.22 -18.87
N GLY A 140 4.79 -2.22 -18.12
CA GLY A 140 3.46 -1.62 -18.35
C GLY A 140 2.28 -2.38 -17.74
N GLY A 141 2.56 -3.47 -16.99
CA GLY A 141 1.51 -4.29 -16.40
C GLY A 141 0.66 -3.57 -15.36
N MET A 142 1.25 -2.67 -14.56
CA MET A 142 0.52 -1.90 -13.56
C MET A 142 -0.44 -0.91 -14.19
N GLU A 143 -0.03 -0.22 -15.24
CA GLU A 143 -0.85 0.73 -15.99
C GLU A 143 -2.06 0.04 -16.59
N LEU A 144 -1.85 -1.11 -17.26
CA LEU A 144 -2.93 -1.92 -17.83
C LEU A 144 -3.90 -2.43 -16.75
N TRP A 145 -3.37 -2.86 -15.61
CA TRP A 145 -4.19 -3.32 -14.50
C TRP A 145 -5.04 -2.19 -13.91
N GLN A 146 -4.45 -1.02 -13.70
CA GLN A 146 -5.16 0.15 -13.19
C GLN A 146 -6.22 0.64 -14.19
N GLU A 147 -5.91 0.66 -15.49
CA GLU A 147 -6.87 1.00 -16.53
C GLU A 147 -8.08 0.05 -16.53
N LEU A 148 -7.82 -1.26 -16.45
CA LEU A 148 -8.86 -2.29 -16.41
C LEU A 148 -9.80 -2.14 -15.22
N TYR A 149 -9.30 -1.74 -14.05
CA TYR A 149 -10.06 -1.64 -12.81
C TYR A 149 -10.64 -0.24 -12.54
N LYS A 150 -10.20 0.76 -13.29
CA LYS A 150 -10.67 2.15 -13.16
C LYS A 150 -12.19 2.30 -13.24
N PRO A 151 -12.93 1.64 -14.16
CA PRO A 151 -14.39 1.76 -14.24
C PRO A 151 -15.12 1.32 -12.96
N PHE A 152 -14.46 0.52 -12.12
CA PHE A 152 -15.02 0.00 -10.86
C PHE A 152 -14.58 0.80 -9.64
N GLY A 153 -13.86 1.92 -9.83
CA GLY A 153 -13.34 2.74 -8.72
C GLY A 153 -12.26 2.06 -7.89
N ILE A 154 -11.63 1.00 -8.41
CA ILE A 154 -10.62 0.20 -7.70
C ILE A 154 -9.22 0.54 -8.22
N LYS A 155 -8.28 0.74 -7.29
CA LYS A 155 -6.85 0.83 -7.59
C LYS A 155 -6.17 -0.48 -7.21
N PRO A 156 -5.84 -1.35 -8.18
CA PRO A 156 -5.19 -2.63 -7.90
C PRO A 156 -3.70 -2.42 -7.60
N MET A 157 -3.17 -3.31 -6.75
CA MET A 157 -1.75 -3.40 -6.41
C MET A 157 -1.37 -4.85 -6.14
N PRO A 158 -0.13 -5.27 -6.44
CA PRO A 158 0.33 -6.61 -6.10
C PRO A 158 0.40 -6.76 -4.57
N GLY A 159 -0.21 -7.81 -4.04
CA GLY A 159 -0.27 -8.11 -2.61
C GLY A 159 0.56 -9.34 -2.20
N GLY A 160 1.23 -9.98 -3.14
CA GLY A 160 2.05 -11.16 -2.93
C GLY A 160 1.93 -12.16 -4.06
N ASN A 161 2.73 -13.23 -4.01
CA ASN A 161 2.74 -14.31 -4.98
C ASN A 161 2.97 -15.64 -4.26
N SER A 162 2.28 -16.69 -4.67
CA SER A 162 2.42 -18.05 -4.11
C SER A 162 3.45 -18.91 -4.87
N GLY A 163 4.10 -18.35 -5.88
CA GLY A 163 5.04 -19.08 -6.74
C GLY A 163 4.38 -20.04 -7.71
N ALA A 164 5.17 -20.95 -8.27
CA ALA A 164 4.68 -21.98 -9.16
C ALA A 164 3.78 -22.96 -8.39
N GLN A 165 2.69 -23.35 -9.01
CA GLN A 165 1.72 -24.29 -8.45
C GLN A 165 1.74 -25.60 -9.19
N PHE A 166 1.55 -26.71 -8.48
CA PHE A 166 1.28 -28.00 -9.11
C PHE A 166 -0.06 -27.97 -9.85
N GLY A 167 -0.14 -28.69 -10.98
CA GLY A 167 -1.38 -28.86 -11.74
C GLY A 167 -2.48 -29.50 -10.92
N GLY A 168 -2.16 -30.39 -9.99
CA GLY A 168 -3.11 -30.97 -9.05
C GLY A 168 -2.64 -32.26 -8.38
N TRP A 169 -3.49 -32.79 -7.53
CA TRP A 169 -3.32 -34.08 -6.87
C TRP A 169 -4.41 -35.00 -7.41
N PHE A 170 -4.02 -36.12 -8.03
CA PHE A 170 -4.92 -37.01 -8.73
C PHE A 170 -4.96 -38.39 -8.05
N LYS A 171 -6.10 -39.06 -8.11
CA LYS A 171 -6.27 -40.45 -7.63
C LYS A 171 -5.67 -41.46 -8.58
N LYS A 172 -5.39 -41.06 -9.81
CA LYS A 172 -4.79 -41.89 -10.88
C LYS A 172 -3.66 -41.10 -11.52
N GLU A 173 -2.78 -41.79 -12.16
CA GLU A 173 -1.73 -41.16 -12.97
C GLU A 173 -2.34 -40.50 -14.22
N ILE A 174 -1.84 -39.32 -14.57
CA ILE A 174 -2.26 -38.54 -15.73
C ILE A 174 -1.09 -38.49 -16.71
N ASN A 175 -1.21 -39.23 -17.79
CA ASN A 175 -0.15 -39.37 -18.81
C ASN A 175 -0.50 -38.67 -20.14
N SER A 176 -1.76 -38.30 -20.33
CA SER A 176 -2.23 -37.66 -21.55
C SER A 176 -3.42 -36.74 -21.32
N VAL A 177 -3.73 -35.89 -22.29
CA VAL A 177 -4.92 -35.03 -22.26
C VAL A 177 -6.21 -35.84 -22.19
N ALA A 178 -6.22 -37.05 -22.78
CA ALA A 178 -7.38 -37.95 -22.74
C ALA A 178 -7.74 -38.40 -21.31
N ASP A 179 -6.73 -38.47 -20.41
CA ASP A 179 -6.94 -38.85 -19.01
C ASP A 179 -7.68 -37.78 -18.20
N LEU A 180 -7.76 -36.56 -18.73
CA LEU A 180 -8.48 -35.44 -18.11
C LEU A 180 -9.98 -35.46 -18.41
N GLN A 181 -10.43 -36.26 -19.38
CA GLN A 181 -11.84 -36.34 -19.73
C GLN A 181 -12.68 -36.86 -18.56
N GLY A 182 -13.75 -36.13 -18.24
CA GLY A 182 -14.63 -36.43 -17.11
C GLY A 182 -14.04 -36.16 -15.72
N LEU A 183 -12.81 -35.63 -15.64
CA LEU A 183 -12.19 -35.27 -14.38
C LEU A 183 -12.84 -33.99 -13.81
N LYS A 184 -13.38 -34.10 -12.58
CA LYS A 184 -13.88 -32.93 -11.85
C LYS A 184 -12.77 -32.39 -11.01
N MET A 185 -12.26 -31.22 -11.37
CA MET A 185 -11.17 -30.57 -10.71
C MET A 185 -11.45 -29.08 -10.50
N ARG A 186 -11.02 -28.54 -9.37
CA ARG A 186 -11.01 -27.08 -9.14
C ARG A 186 -9.66 -26.54 -9.54
N ILE A 187 -9.62 -25.66 -10.54
CA ILE A 187 -8.43 -24.95 -10.98
C ILE A 187 -8.72 -23.44 -10.93
N PRO A 188 -7.80 -22.60 -10.42
CA PRO A 188 -7.96 -21.15 -10.45
C PRO A 188 -7.62 -20.57 -11.83
N GLY A 189 -8.22 -19.43 -12.16
CA GLY A 189 -7.84 -18.66 -13.35
C GLY A 189 -8.56 -19.09 -14.62
N LEU A 190 -7.79 -19.25 -15.69
CA LEU A 190 -8.26 -19.54 -17.05
C LEU A 190 -8.13 -21.03 -17.45
N ALA A 191 -7.68 -21.87 -16.55
CA ALA A 191 -7.56 -23.31 -16.82
C ALA A 191 -8.90 -24.02 -16.80
#